data_8b5e6f59a29616ec285bb205f5bbde19
#
_entry.id   8b5e6f59a29616ec285bb205f5bbde19
#
_cell.length_a   1.000
_cell.length_b   1.000
_cell.length_c   1.000
_cell.angle_alpha   90.00
_cell.angle_beta   90.00
_cell.angle_gamma   90.00
#
_symmetry.space_group_name_H-M   'P 1'
#
loop_
_entity.id
_entity.type
_entity.pdbx_description
1 polymer ?
#
loop_
_entity_poly.entity_id
_entity_poly.type
_entity_poly.pdbx_seq_one_letter_code
_entity_poly.pdbx_strand_id
1 'polypeptide(L)'
;MCVMRFPMAAEPIEQKKEKRLVLLDTNMFFLPFKFRVDILSEIDRLVEEPYRLGVASQSAGELSHLLKKKGTGRGAHSAAVFLNQLVAEGRVTTIPSVGRVDDWLFRHAKQNQSIVCTNDILLKLRLKRAKLKVIALRQQDHLDYA
;
A
#
# COMPACT_ATOMS: atom_id res chain seq x y z
N MET A 1 24.94 29.36 25.57
CA MET A 1 24.48 28.81 25.14
C MET A 1 23.98 28.12 24.82
N CYS A 2 23.89 28.21 24.75
CA CYS A 2 23.18 27.46 24.37
C CYS A 2 22.91 26.81 23.76
N VAL A 3 23.07 27.00 23.57
CA VAL A 3 22.72 26.34 22.90
C VAL A 3 22.45 25.49 22.68
N MET A 4 22.29 25.55 22.63
CA MET A 4 21.81 24.79 22.46
C MET A 4 21.51 24.03 22.23
N ARG A 5 21.61 24.14 22.18
CA ARG A 5 21.32 23.31 22.07
C ARG A 5 20.43 22.89 21.49
N PHE A 6 19.94 23.56 20.84
CA PHE A 6 19.14 23.28 20.03
C PHE A 6 19.36 22.25 19.21
N PRO A 7 20.22 21.98 18.91
CA PRO A 7 20.44 20.79 18.16
C PRO A 7 19.60 19.70 18.63
N MET A 8 19.10 19.89 19.77
CA MET A 8 18.21 18.93 20.31
C MET A 8 16.95 18.81 19.55
N ALA A 9 16.56 19.89 18.90
CA ALA A 9 15.37 19.85 18.08
C ALA A 9 15.53 18.89 16.92
N ALA A 10 16.71 18.82 16.38
CA ALA A 10 16.97 17.89 15.29
C ALA A 10 17.06 16.46 15.79
N GLU A 11 17.48 16.25 17.00
CA GLU A 11 17.65 14.91 17.52
C GLU A 11 16.39 14.10 17.56
N PRO A 12 15.26 14.63 18.05
CA PRO A 12 14.04 13.84 18.02
C PRO A 12 13.64 13.46 16.61
N ILE A 13 13.88 14.32 15.65
CA ILE A 13 13.55 14.02 14.26
C ILE A 13 14.44 12.91 13.73
N GLU A 14 15.71 12.98 14.03
CA GLU A 14 16.64 11.98 13.54
C GLU A 14 16.44 10.63 14.18
N GLN A 15 16.01 10.61 15.40
CA GLN A 15 15.77 9.37 16.12
C GLN A 15 14.44 8.75 15.79
N LYS A 16 13.57 9.50 15.14
CA LYS A 16 12.30 8.98 14.70
C LYS A 16 12.53 7.94 13.63
N LYS A 17 12.19 6.72 13.92
CA LYS A 17 12.20 5.69 12.89
C LYS A 17 11.19 6.03 11.84
N GLU A 18 11.60 5.97 10.61
CA GLU A 18 10.64 6.06 9.52
C GLU A 18 9.71 4.87 9.60
N LYS A 19 8.44 5.12 9.38
CA LYS A 19 7.45 4.07 9.35
C LYS A 19 7.69 3.18 8.14
N ARG A 20 7.50 1.88 8.32
CA ARG A 20 7.58 0.95 7.21
C ARG A 20 6.51 1.28 6.20
N LEU A 21 6.88 1.38 4.93
CA LEU A 21 5.90 1.61 3.89
C LEU A 21 5.29 0.28 3.47
N VAL A 22 3.96 0.22 3.49
CA VAL A 22 3.18 -0.93 3.02
C VAL A 22 2.48 -0.48 1.76
N LEU A 23 2.88 -1.04 0.63
CA LEU A 23 2.36 -0.67 -0.69
C LEU A 23 1.19 -1.58 -1.06
N LEU A 24 0.11 -0.97 -1.51
CA LEU A 24 -1.09 -1.69 -1.92
C LEU A 24 -1.16 -1.75 -3.44
N ASP A 25 -1.20 -2.96 -3.99
CA ASP A 25 -1.45 -3.15 -5.41
C ASP A 25 -2.90 -2.80 -5.72
N THR A 26 -3.17 -2.42 -6.95
CA THR A 26 -4.50 -1.99 -7.39
C THR A 26 -5.57 -3.03 -7.04
N ASN A 27 -5.28 -4.31 -7.22
CA ASN A 27 -6.26 -5.38 -7.01
C ASN A 27 -6.70 -5.51 -5.54
N MET A 28 -5.92 -4.98 -4.60
CA MET A 28 -6.27 -5.09 -3.18
C MET A 28 -7.55 -4.32 -2.84
N PHE A 29 -7.83 -3.25 -3.57
CA PHE A 29 -9.01 -2.42 -3.29
C PHE A 29 -10.31 -3.07 -3.70
N PHE A 30 -10.25 -4.16 -4.46
CA PHE A 30 -11.45 -4.93 -4.84
C PHE A 30 -11.82 -5.97 -3.78
N LEU A 31 -10.88 -6.38 -2.94
CA LEU A 31 -11.09 -7.49 -2.01
C LEU A 31 -12.24 -7.31 -1.02
N PRO A 32 -12.43 -6.11 -0.42
CA PRO A 32 -13.54 -5.95 0.52
C PRO A 32 -14.90 -6.20 -0.11
N PHE A 33 -15.01 -5.96 -1.41
CA PHE A 33 -16.28 -6.07 -2.14
C PHE A 33 -16.46 -7.44 -2.79
N LYS A 34 -15.36 -8.12 -3.05
CA LYS A 34 -15.38 -9.44 -3.67
C LYS A 34 -15.42 -10.56 -2.64
N PHE A 35 -14.69 -10.41 -1.55
CA PHE A 35 -14.52 -11.45 -0.54
C PHE A 35 -14.87 -10.99 0.88
N ARG A 36 -15.33 -9.75 1.05
CA ARG A 36 -15.66 -9.19 2.37
C ARG A 36 -14.49 -9.23 3.34
N VAL A 37 -13.29 -8.97 2.84
CA VAL A 37 -12.08 -8.89 3.65
C VAL A 37 -11.86 -7.44 4.04
N ASP A 38 -11.68 -7.18 5.33
CA ASP A 38 -11.31 -5.86 5.82
C ASP A 38 -9.79 -5.73 5.71
N ILE A 39 -9.33 -5.23 4.56
CA ILE A 39 -7.88 -5.22 4.29
C ILE A 39 -7.12 -4.36 5.29
N LEU A 40 -7.71 -3.27 5.75
CA LEU A 40 -7.01 -2.36 6.66
C LEU A 40 -6.80 -3.01 8.04
N SER A 41 -7.83 -3.66 8.57
CA SER A 41 -7.72 -4.38 9.84
C SER A 41 -6.75 -5.53 9.73
N GLU A 42 -6.76 -6.23 8.59
CA GLU A 42 -5.88 -7.37 8.40
C GLU A 42 -4.41 -6.92 8.32
N ILE A 43 -4.14 -5.84 7.61
CA ILE A 43 -2.77 -5.31 7.55
C ILE A 43 -2.33 -4.87 8.94
N ASP A 44 -3.20 -4.21 9.68
CA ASP A 44 -2.87 -3.77 11.02
C ASP A 44 -2.54 -4.94 11.95
N ARG A 45 -3.24 -6.05 11.78
CA ARG A 45 -2.98 -7.27 12.55
C ARG A 45 -1.62 -7.88 12.19
N LEU A 46 -1.24 -7.83 10.92
CA LEU A 46 -0.04 -8.50 10.43
C LEU A 46 1.24 -7.70 10.62
N VAL A 47 1.18 -6.40 10.45
CA VAL A 47 2.38 -5.55 10.51
C VAL A 47 2.58 -5.09 11.94
N GLU A 48 3.62 -5.63 12.60
CA GLU A 48 3.85 -5.42 14.02
C GLU A 48 4.74 -4.23 14.33
N GLU A 49 5.09 -3.45 13.32
CA GLU A 49 5.91 -2.24 13.48
C GLU A 49 5.12 -1.03 12.99
N PRO A 50 5.54 0.18 13.35
CA PRO A 50 4.87 1.37 12.79
C PRO A 50 4.93 1.36 11.28
N TYR A 51 3.81 1.62 10.63
CA TYR A 51 3.74 1.59 9.18
C TYR A 51 2.81 2.68 8.65
N ARG A 52 2.93 2.93 7.35
CA ARG A 52 2.01 3.77 6.63
C ARG A 52 1.66 3.08 5.32
N LEU A 53 0.47 3.37 4.82
CA LEU A 53 -0.02 2.75 3.60
C LEU A 53 0.22 3.68 2.42
N GLY A 54 0.64 3.09 1.31
CA GLY A 54 0.88 3.84 0.09
C GLY A 54 0.35 3.11 -1.13
N VAL A 55 0.05 3.88 -2.16
CA VAL A 55 -0.42 3.36 -3.43
C VAL A 55 0.29 4.11 -4.55
N ALA A 56 0.63 3.40 -5.62
CA ALA A 56 1.23 4.05 -6.78
C ALA A 56 0.25 5.03 -7.40
N SER A 57 0.74 6.19 -7.84
CA SER A 57 -0.12 7.18 -8.48
C SER A 57 -0.81 6.61 -9.72
N GLN A 58 -0.17 5.69 -10.43
CA GLN A 58 -0.79 5.02 -11.56
C GLN A 58 -1.99 4.19 -11.14
N SER A 59 -1.91 3.47 -10.01
CA SER A 59 -3.04 2.71 -9.49
C SER A 59 -4.21 3.63 -9.14
N ALA A 60 -3.91 4.73 -8.47
CA ALA A 60 -4.93 5.70 -8.10
C ALA A 60 -5.59 6.29 -9.36
N GLY A 61 -4.78 6.58 -10.38
CA GLY A 61 -5.29 7.09 -11.64
C GLY A 61 -6.17 6.09 -12.35
N GLU A 62 -5.77 4.83 -12.39
CA GLU A 62 -6.56 3.78 -13.02
C GLU A 62 -7.92 3.62 -12.35
N LEU A 63 -7.95 3.58 -11.02
CA LEU A 63 -9.20 3.45 -10.29
C LEU A 63 -10.08 4.69 -10.44
N SER A 64 -9.48 5.88 -10.40
CA SER A 64 -10.24 7.11 -10.61
C SER A 64 -10.87 7.16 -12.00
N HIS A 65 -10.17 6.64 -13.00
CA HIS A 65 -10.68 6.56 -14.36
C HIS A 65 -11.94 5.70 -14.42
N LEU A 66 -12.00 4.62 -13.63
CA LEU A 66 -13.16 3.74 -13.60
C LEU A 66 -14.43 4.44 -13.09
N LEU A 67 -14.29 5.46 -12.26
CA LEU A 67 -15.44 6.23 -11.79
C LEU A 67 -16.12 7.01 -12.90
N LYS A 68 -15.36 7.39 -13.93
CA LYS A 68 -15.89 8.19 -15.05
C LYS A 68 -16.36 7.33 -16.20
N LYS A 69 -16.04 6.04 -16.18
CA LYS A 69 -16.33 5.15 -17.29
C LYS A 69 -17.70 4.51 -17.10
N LYS A 70 -18.54 4.59 -18.13
CA LYS A 70 -19.83 3.92 -18.11
C LYS A 70 -19.65 2.42 -18.33
N GLY A 71 -20.53 1.64 -17.72
CA GLY A 71 -20.50 0.18 -17.89
C GLY A 71 -19.49 -0.52 -16.99
N THR A 72 -18.86 0.21 -16.08
CA THR A 72 -17.98 -0.40 -15.09
C THR A 72 -18.81 -1.14 -14.05
N GLY A 73 -18.40 -2.35 -13.69
CA GLY A 73 -19.11 -3.12 -12.69
C GLY A 73 -19.08 -2.49 -11.31
N ARG A 74 -19.98 -2.94 -10.44
CA ARG A 74 -20.09 -2.41 -9.08
C ARG A 74 -18.80 -2.52 -8.30
N GLY A 75 -18.08 -3.64 -8.46
CA GLY A 75 -16.84 -3.86 -7.73
C GLY A 75 -15.78 -2.82 -8.05
N ALA A 76 -15.64 -2.50 -9.34
CA ALA A 76 -14.67 -1.51 -9.77
C ALA A 76 -15.03 -0.12 -9.26
N HIS A 77 -16.30 0.24 -9.33
CA HIS A 77 -16.77 1.52 -8.84
C HIS A 77 -16.52 1.62 -7.32
N SER A 78 -16.90 0.58 -6.58
CA SER A 78 -16.72 0.55 -5.13
C SER A 78 -15.25 0.62 -4.75
N ALA A 79 -14.37 -0.07 -5.48
CA ALA A 79 -12.93 -0.03 -5.22
C ALA A 79 -12.38 1.39 -5.41
N ALA A 80 -12.82 2.08 -6.45
CA ALA A 80 -12.38 3.44 -6.73
C ALA A 80 -12.86 4.43 -5.65
N VAL A 81 -14.12 4.30 -5.24
CA VAL A 81 -14.66 5.13 -4.16
C VAL A 81 -13.90 4.88 -2.87
N PHE A 82 -13.63 3.61 -2.56
CA PHE A 82 -12.91 3.22 -1.36
C PHE A 82 -11.52 3.84 -1.32
N LEU A 83 -10.76 3.71 -2.41
CA LEU A 83 -9.43 4.31 -2.47
C LEU A 83 -9.48 5.84 -2.31
N ASN A 84 -10.38 6.50 -3.04
CA ASN A 84 -10.50 7.95 -2.95
C ASN A 84 -10.83 8.39 -1.53
N GLN A 85 -11.69 7.66 -0.83
CA GLN A 85 -12.02 7.96 0.54
C GLN A 85 -10.81 7.83 1.46
N LEU A 86 -10.04 6.75 1.30
CA LEU A 86 -8.85 6.54 2.12
C LEU A 86 -7.80 7.61 1.89
N VAL A 87 -7.63 8.05 0.65
CA VAL A 87 -6.69 9.12 0.32
C VAL A 87 -7.18 10.44 0.94
N ALA A 88 -8.47 10.75 0.81
CA ALA A 88 -9.03 11.97 1.35
C ALA A 88 -8.90 12.02 2.88
N GLU A 89 -9.00 10.88 3.55
CA GLU A 89 -8.87 10.79 5.01
C GLU A 89 -7.41 10.76 5.47
N GLY A 90 -6.46 10.77 4.54
CA GLY A 90 -5.05 10.69 4.88
C GLY A 90 -4.58 9.33 5.34
N ARG A 91 -5.36 8.28 5.13
CA ARG A 91 -5.02 6.92 5.56
C ARG A 91 -4.16 6.19 4.55
N VAL A 92 -4.19 6.61 3.28
CA VAL A 92 -3.36 6.07 2.22
C VAL A 92 -2.72 7.23 1.48
N THR A 93 -1.42 7.15 1.26
CA THR A 93 -0.68 8.19 0.54
C THR A 93 -0.48 7.75 -0.90
N THR A 94 -0.75 8.65 -1.84
CA THR A 94 -0.44 8.41 -3.24
C THR A 94 1.02 8.75 -3.48
N ILE A 95 1.78 7.81 -4.01
CA ILE A 95 3.21 7.97 -4.25
C ILE A 95 3.44 8.11 -5.76
N PRO A 96 4.14 9.15 -6.21
CA PRO A 96 4.40 9.32 -7.64
C PRO A 96 5.07 8.08 -8.22
N SER A 97 4.52 7.59 -9.33
CA SER A 97 5.03 6.39 -9.98
C SER A 97 4.98 6.56 -11.48
N VAL A 98 5.85 5.83 -12.18
CA VAL A 98 5.89 5.81 -13.65
C VAL A 98 5.99 4.37 -14.13
N GLY A 99 5.47 4.11 -15.31
CA GLY A 99 5.53 2.78 -15.91
C GLY A 99 4.50 1.84 -15.32
N ARG A 100 4.72 0.55 -15.53
CA ARG A 100 3.79 -0.47 -15.05
C ARG A 100 3.81 -0.55 -13.53
N VAL A 101 2.64 -0.69 -12.95
CA VAL A 101 2.49 -0.71 -11.49
C VAL A 101 3.28 -1.86 -10.86
N ASP A 102 3.21 -3.07 -11.43
CA ASP A 102 3.91 -4.22 -10.87
C ASP A 102 5.42 -4.02 -10.86
N ASP A 103 5.99 -3.47 -11.93
CA ASP A 103 7.43 -3.19 -11.98
C ASP A 103 7.81 -2.11 -10.98
N TRP A 104 7.00 -1.08 -10.88
CA TRP A 104 7.24 0.00 -9.92
C TRP A 104 7.19 -0.51 -8.48
N LEU A 105 6.18 -1.34 -8.17
CA LEU A 105 6.06 -1.92 -6.83
C LEU A 105 7.29 -2.75 -6.48
N PHE A 106 7.76 -3.55 -7.42
CA PHE A 106 8.93 -4.37 -7.20
C PHE A 106 10.18 -3.51 -6.93
N ARG A 107 10.41 -2.51 -7.80
CA ARG A 107 11.58 -1.65 -7.65
C ARG A 107 11.55 -0.87 -6.34
N HIS A 108 10.40 -0.32 -6.01
CA HIS A 108 10.25 0.47 -4.79
C HIS A 108 10.49 -0.39 -3.55
N ALA A 109 9.90 -1.57 -3.53
CA ALA A 109 10.07 -2.49 -2.41
C ALA A 109 11.53 -2.90 -2.26
N LYS A 110 12.20 -3.16 -3.37
CA LYS A 110 13.60 -3.56 -3.34
C LYS A 110 14.50 -2.44 -2.83
N GLN A 111 14.23 -1.21 -3.22
CA GLN A 111 15.04 -0.06 -2.81
C GLN A 111 14.79 0.37 -1.37
N ASN A 112 13.56 0.21 -0.89
CA ASN A 112 13.15 0.77 0.39
C ASN A 112 12.72 -0.29 1.41
N GLN A 113 12.84 -1.56 1.08
CA GLN A 113 12.38 -2.67 1.93
C GLN A 113 10.91 -2.53 2.30
N SER A 114 10.10 -2.07 1.35
CA SER A 114 8.66 -1.93 1.55
C SER A 114 7.98 -3.30 1.58
N ILE A 115 6.88 -3.39 2.32
CA ILE A 115 6.02 -4.56 2.28
C ILE A 115 5.03 -4.32 1.14
N VAL A 116 4.78 -5.33 0.32
CA VAL A 116 3.84 -5.20 -0.79
C VAL A 116 2.65 -6.11 -0.55
N CYS A 117 1.44 -5.54 -0.68
CA CYS A 117 0.20 -6.30 -0.61
C CYS A 117 -0.29 -6.52 -2.03
N THR A 118 -0.33 -7.75 -2.47
CA THR A 118 -0.75 -8.08 -3.83
C THR A 118 -1.23 -9.53 -3.92
N ASN A 119 -2.14 -9.76 -4.85
CA ASN A 119 -2.58 -11.11 -5.22
C ASN A 119 -2.03 -11.54 -6.57
N ASP A 120 -1.23 -10.72 -7.23
CA ASP A 120 -0.63 -11.07 -8.50
C ASP A 120 0.42 -12.16 -8.28
N ILE A 121 0.22 -13.32 -8.90
CA ILE A 121 1.08 -14.48 -8.69
C ILE A 121 2.51 -14.20 -9.13
N LEU A 122 2.69 -13.56 -10.28
CA LEU A 122 4.02 -13.29 -10.80
C LEU A 122 4.76 -12.26 -9.94
N LEU A 123 4.05 -11.21 -9.53
CA LEU A 123 4.65 -10.21 -8.67
C LEU A 123 5.04 -10.82 -7.31
N LYS A 124 4.18 -11.67 -6.74
CA LYS A 124 4.51 -12.35 -5.49
C LYS A 124 5.79 -13.16 -5.61
N LEU A 125 5.92 -13.89 -6.71
CA LEU A 125 7.12 -14.69 -6.93
C LEU A 125 8.38 -13.83 -7.03
N ARG A 126 8.30 -12.73 -7.77
CA ARG A 126 9.44 -11.81 -7.90
C ARG A 126 9.86 -11.27 -6.55
N LEU A 127 8.88 -10.83 -5.76
CA LEU A 127 9.14 -10.24 -4.44
C LEU A 127 9.73 -11.27 -3.48
N LYS A 128 9.19 -12.48 -3.48
CA LYS A 128 9.67 -13.53 -2.59
C LYS A 128 11.09 -13.97 -2.96
N ARG A 129 11.39 -14.06 -4.26
CA ARG A 129 12.75 -14.37 -4.70
C ARG A 129 13.76 -13.31 -4.27
N ALA A 130 13.31 -12.08 -4.15
CA ALA A 130 14.15 -10.99 -3.66
C ALA A 130 14.13 -10.91 -2.12
N LYS A 131 13.47 -11.87 -1.45
CA LYS A 131 13.38 -11.94 0.02
C LYS A 131 12.67 -10.72 0.61
N LEU A 132 11.69 -10.20 -0.11
CA LEU A 132 10.87 -9.10 0.34
C LEU A 132 9.55 -9.64 0.92
N LYS A 133 8.99 -8.90 1.86
CA LYS A 133 7.75 -9.32 2.51
C LYS A 133 6.55 -9.02 1.62
N VAL A 134 5.69 -10.01 1.49
CA VAL A 134 4.47 -9.90 0.69
C VAL A 134 3.28 -10.32 1.54
N ILE A 135 2.22 -9.53 1.49
CA ILE A 135 0.94 -9.85 2.12
C ILE A 135 -0.05 -10.15 0.99
N ALA A 136 -0.78 -11.23 1.11
CA ALA A 136 -1.71 -11.66 0.08
C ALA A 136 -2.95 -12.27 0.71
N LEU A 137 -4.01 -12.39 -0.11
CA LEU A 137 -5.24 -13.03 0.30
C LEU A 137 -5.01 -14.52 0.51
N ARG A 138 -5.53 -15.06 1.61
CA ARG A 138 -5.45 -16.49 1.90
C ARG A 138 -6.84 -17.01 2.19
N GLN A 139 -7.19 -18.13 1.56
CA GLN A 139 -8.47 -18.82 1.74
C GLN A 139 -9.69 -17.93 1.50
N GLN A 140 -9.51 -16.84 0.79
CA GLN A 140 -10.58 -15.90 0.40
C GLN A 140 -11.26 -15.20 1.59
N ASP A 141 -10.70 -15.28 2.77
CA ASP A 141 -11.33 -14.66 3.94
C ASP A 141 -10.40 -13.81 4.80
N HIS A 142 -9.09 -13.87 4.57
CA HIS A 142 -8.15 -13.05 5.35
C HIS A 142 -6.88 -12.79 4.57
N LEU A 143 -6.03 -11.91 5.10
CA LEU A 143 -4.70 -11.68 4.55
C LEU A 143 -3.66 -12.37 5.42
N ASP A 144 -2.56 -12.74 4.80
CA ASP A 144 -1.43 -13.32 5.52
C ASP A 144 -0.15 -13.07 4.72
N TYR A 145 0.98 -13.21 5.38
CA TYR A 145 2.25 -13.18 4.67
C TYR A 145 2.35 -14.39 3.74
N ALA A 146 2.73 -14.13 2.53
CA ALA A 146 2.87 -15.17 1.52
C ALA A 146 4.19 -15.89 1.63
#